data_9390cc8418f63f17d4ea76360ff05dfc
#
_entry.id   9390cc8418f63f17d4ea76360ff05dfc
#
_cell.length_a   1.000
_cell.length_b   1.000
_cell.length_c   1.000
_cell.angle_alpha   90.00
_cell.angle_beta   90.00
_cell.angle_gamma   90.00
#
_symmetry.space_group_name_H-M   'P 1'
#
loop_
_entity.id
_entity.type
_entity.pdbx_description
1 polymer ?
#
loop_
_entity_poly.entity_id
_entity_poly.type
_entity_poly.pdbx_seq_one_letter_code
_entity_poly.pdbx_strand_id
1 'polypeptide(L)'
;MYDCIIIGKGPAGISAAIYISRSNLKCLVIGKNETALKKAKTIENYYGFEQPISGEELFRRGIKQAEEQNIEIKTDEVLDIEYGNGTYIVKTVNSEYETKTIILATGKSRKSSNIVGEKEFEGKGISYCAICDGFFFKNKNVAVIGSGEYALHEAEVLRNVTDKVSIFT
;
A
#
# COMPACT_ATOMS: atom_id res chain seq x y z
N MET A 1 23.91 8.81 10.95
CA MET A 1 22.97 7.95 11.71
C MET A 1 21.59 8.61 11.75
N TYR A 2 20.51 7.87 11.56
CA TYR A 2 19.12 8.30 11.67
C TYR A 2 18.53 7.86 13.01
N ASP A 3 17.47 8.54 13.47
CA ASP A 3 16.68 8.06 14.61
C ASP A 3 15.75 6.94 14.18
N CYS A 4 15.20 7.05 12.94
CA CYS A 4 14.35 6.02 12.37
C CYS A 4 14.56 5.89 10.85
N ILE A 5 14.66 4.65 10.35
CA ILE A 5 14.52 4.36 8.92
C ILE A 5 13.18 3.67 8.69
N ILE A 6 12.44 4.15 7.71
CA ILE A 6 11.15 3.62 7.30
C ILE A 6 11.32 2.90 5.97
N ILE A 7 11.01 1.61 5.94
CA ILE A 7 11.13 0.79 4.74
C ILE A 7 9.77 0.68 4.08
N GLY A 8 9.62 1.38 2.96
CA GLY A 8 8.40 1.51 2.19
C GLY A 8 7.89 2.94 2.16
N LYS A 9 7.76 3.52 0.98
CA LYS A 9 7.28 4.89 0.76
C LYS A 9 5.83 4.97 0.28
N GLY A 10 5.03 3.94 0.59
CA GLY A 10 3.58 3.97 0.45
C GLY A 10 2.90 4.84 1.52
N PRO A 11 1.55 4.89 1.54
CA PRO A 11 0.81 5.74 2.48
C PRO A 11 1.20 5.52 3.94
N ALA A 12 1.40 4.27 4.36
CA ALA A 12 1.77 3.95 5.74
C ALA A 12 3.15 4.52 6.12
N GLY A 13 4.16 4.33 5.23
CA GLY A 13 5.51 4.83 5.49
C GLY A 13 5.59 6.34 5.48
N ILE A 14 4.95 6.99 4.53
CA ILE A 14 4.91 8.46 4.46
C ILE A 14 4.15 9.05 5.66
N SER A 15 3.03 8.46 6.06
CA SER A 15 2.31 8.90 7.25
C SER A 15 3.18 8.80 8.51
N ALA A 16 3.89 7.68 8.71
CA ALA A 16 4.80 7.50 9.82
C ALA A 16 5.93 8.55 9.80
N ALA A 17 6.53 8.80 8.64
CA ALA A 17 7.60 9.77 8.46
C ALA A 17 7.18 11.19 8.87
N ILE A 18 5.98 11.60 8.48
CA ILE A 18 5.41 12.91 8.84
C ILE A 18 5.34 13.08 10.37
N TYR A 19 4.86 12.06 11.10
CA TYR A 19 4.77 12.13 12.56
C TYR A 19 6.15 12.10 13.24
N ILE A 20 7.10 11.31 12.74
CA ILE A 20 8.47 11.27 13.24
C ILE A 20 9.15 12.62 13.04
N SER A 21 9.03 13.21 11.86
CA SER A 21 9.57 14.55 11.58
C SER A 21 8.98 15.62 12.50
N ARG A 22 7.66 15.58 12.74
CA ARG A 22 7.00 16.50 13.69
C ARG A 22 7.47 16.34 15.15
N SER A 23 8.02 15.19 15.50
CA SER A 23 8.65 14.92 16.79
C SER A 23 10.11 15.37 16.83
N ASN A 24 10.59 16.09 15.80
CA ASN A 24 11.96 16.59 15.65
C ASN A 24 13.01 15.46 15.66
N LEU A 25 12.64 14.29 15.14
CA LEU A 25 13.52 13.15 14.96
C LEU A 25 13.94 13.04 13.49
N LYS A 26 15.21 12.69 13.27
CA LYS A 26 15.77 12.51 11.92
C LYS A 26 15.33 11.18 11.35
N CYS A 27 14.51 11.19 10.30
CA CYS A 27 14.09 9.97 9.60
C CYS A 27 14.52 9.94 8.14
N LEU A 28 14.63 8.72 7.61
CA LEU A 28 14.83 8.40 6.21
C LEU A 28 13.77 7.43 5.76
N VAL A 29 13.12 7.71 4.64
CA VAL A 29 12.20 6.78 3.98
C VAL A 29 12.90 6.15 2.78
N ILE A 30 12.93 4.82 2.72
CA ILE A 30 13.51 4.06 1.61
C ILE A 30 12.43 3.19 0.97
N GLY A 31 12.26 3.25 -0.35
CA GLY A 31 11.32 2.38 -1.04
C GLY A 31 11.29 2.58 -2.54
N LYS A 32 10.74 1.61 -3.25
CA LYS A 32 10.57 1.64 -4.71
C LYS A 32 9.45 2.61 -5.12
N ASN A 33 9.40 2.94 -6.39
CA ASN A 33 8.31 3.74 -6.97
C ASN A 33 7.04 2.92 -7.21
N GLU A 34 7.14 1.60 -7.24
CA GLU A 34 6.02 0.69 -7.36
C GLU A 34 5.30 0.56 -6.01
N THR A 35 4.04 0.91 -5.99
CA THR A 35 3.16 0.73 -4.83
C THR A 35 1.81 0.20 -5.27
N ALA A 36 1.19 -0.62 -4.43
CA ALA A 36 -0.15 -1.14 -4.68
C ALA A 36 -1.18 -0.01 -4.85
N LEU A 37 -0.97 1.13 -4.19
CA LEU A 37 -1.84 2.29 -4.31
C LEU A 37 -1.96 2.81 -5.75
N LYS A 38 -0.87 2.83 -6.52
CA LYS A 38 -0.87 3.31 -7.91
C LYS A 38 -1.77 2.51 -8.84
N LYS A 39 -2.13 1.28 -8.47
CA LYS A 39 -3.05 0.44 -9.24
C LYS A 39 -4.51 0.87 -9.09
N ALA A 40 -4.86 1.60 -8.04
CA ALA A 40 -6.21 2.11 -7.84
C ALA A 40 -6.47 3.28 -8.80
N LYS A 41 -7.35 3.05 -9.79
CA LYS A 41 -7.70 4.07 -10.78
C LYS A 41 -8.53 5.18 -10.20
N THR A 42 -9.42 4.83 -9.27
CA THR A 42 -10.38 5.73 -8.63
C THR A 42 -10.51 5.37 -7.17
N ILE A 43 -10.39 6.33 -6.29
CA ILE A 43 -10.58 6.22 -4.85
C ILE A 43 -11.60 7.27 -4.46
N GLU A 44 -12.78 6.85 -3.98
CA GLU A 44 -13.90 7.72 -3.62
C GLU A 44 -14.14 7.79 -2.11
N ASN A 45 -13.56 6.86 -1.37
CA ASN A 45 -13.79 6.67 0.06
C ASN A 45 -12.63 7.15 0.95
N TYR A 46 -11.76 8.02 0.44
CA TYR A 46 -10.67 8.59 1.24
C TYR A 46 -11.09 9.94 1.81
N TYR A 47 -11.10 10.05 3.13
CA TYR A 47 -11.52 11.25 3.84
C TYR A 47 -10.76 12.51 3.38
N GLY A 48 -11.49 13.61 3.19
CA GLY A 48 -10.92 14.91 2.83
C GLY A 48 -10.80 15.19 1.33
N PHE A 49 -11.28 14.29 0.48
CA PHE A 49 -11.36 14.51 -0.96
C PHE A 49 -12.82 14.63 -1.40
N GLU A 50 -13.21 15.79 -1.91
CA GLU A 50 -14.55 16.04 -2.42
C GLU A 50 -14.83 15.35 -3.76
N GLN A 51 -13.77 15.14 -4.53
CA GLN A 51 -13.81 14.46 -5.82
C GLN A 51 -12.96 13.21 -5.78
N PRO A 52 -13.32 12.17 -6.54
CA PRO A 52 -12.51 10.97 -6.67
C PRO A 52 -11.08 11.30 -7.05
N ILE A 53 -10.13 10.58 -6.45
CA ILE A 53 -8.69 10.74 -6.72
C ILE A 53 -8.10 9.42 -7.21
N SER A 54 -7.15 9.46 -8.13
CA SER A 54 -6.40 8.25 -8.48
C SER A 54 -5.34 7.92 -7.42
N GLY A 55 -5.02 6.63 -7.28
CA GLY A 55 -3.96 6.20 -6.39
C GLY A 55 -2.58 6.75 -6.77
N GLU A 56 -2.31 6.97 -8.06
CA GLU A 56 -1.09 7.64 -8.54
C GLU A 56 -1.00 9.08 -8.03
N GLU A 57 -2.08 9.84 -8.15
CA GLU A 57 -2.13 11.23 -7.68
C GLU A 57 -2.05 11.31 -6.15
N LEU A 58 -2.74 10.41 -5.44
CA LEU A 58 -2.66 10.35 -3.99
C LEU A 58 -1.23 10.03 -3.51
N PHE A 59 -0.57 9.07 -4.18
CA PHE A 59 0.83 8.76 -3.91
C PHE A 59 1.75 9.98 -4.13
N ARG A 60 1.59 10.66 -5.25
CA ARG A 60 2.37 11.85 -5.59
C ARG A 60 2.20 12.96 -4.56
N ARG A 61 0.97 13.21 -4.12
CA ARG A 61 0.68 14.20 -3.05
C ARG A 61 1.31 13.82 -1.72
N GLY A 62 1.28 12.56 -1.34
CA GLY A 62 1.93 12.08 -0.12
C GLY A 62 3.44 12.29 -0.14
N ILE A 63 4.12 11.96 -1.24
CA ILE A 63 5.55 12.21 -1.41
C ILE A 63 5.86 13.71 -1.30
N LYS A 64 5.13 14.55 -2.04
CA LYS A 64 5.30 15.99 -2.00
C LYS A 64 5.11 16.57 -0.60
N GLN A 65 4.10 16.11 0.13
CA GLN A 65 3.85 16.54 1.51
C GLN A 65 5.03 16.22 2.44
N ALA A 66 5.66 15.06 2.26
CA ALA A 66 6.83 14.67 3.05
C ALA A 66 8.07 15.52 2.67
N GLU A 67 8.29 15.75 1.38
CA GLU A 67 9.38 16.61 0.88
C GLU A 67 9.27 18.05 1.39
N GLU A 68 8.06 18.62 1.43
CA GLU A 68 7.78 19.96 1.99
C GLU A 68 8.07 20.05 3.50
N GLN A 69 8.11 18.92 4.20
CA GLN A 69 8.52 18.82 5.60
C GLN A 69 10.00 18.45 5.76
N ASN A 70 10.80 18.54 4.70
CA ASN A 70 12.22 18.19 4.67
C ASN A 70 12.53 16.74 5.08
N ILE A 71 11.60 15.82 4.84
CA ILE A 71 11.81 14.40 5.07
C ILE A 71 12.65 13.84 3.92
N GLU A 72 13.75 13.19 4.27
CA GLU A 72 14.62 12.55 3.27
C GLU A 72 13.97 11.27 2.75
N ILE A 73 13.81 11.19 1.41
CA ILE A 73 13.22 10.05 0.72
C ILE A 73 14.20 9.51 -0.33
N LYS A 74 14.50 8.22 -0.25
CA LYS A 74 15.35 7.53 -1.22
C LYS A 74 14.54 6.51 -2.01
N THR A 75 14.70 6.56 -3.32
CA THR A 75 14.19 5.50 -4.21
C THR A 75 15.24 4.43 -4.33
N ASP A 76 15.10 3.37 -3.53
CA ASP A 76 16.03 2.25 -3.50
C ASP A 76 15.32 0.98 -2.99
N GLU A 77 15.97 -0.16 -3.12
CA GLU A 77 15.50 -1.45 -2.60
C GLU A 77 16.35 -1.87 -1.41
N VAL A 78 15.69 -2.12 -0.28
CA VAL A 78 16.32 -2.69 0.90
C VAL A 78 16.48 -4.19 0.68
N LEU A 79 17.72 -4.67 0.84
CA LEU A 79 18.10 -6.07 0.64
C LEU A 79 18.24 -6.81 1.96
N ASP A 80 18.78 -6.14 2.99
CA ASP A 80 19.09 -6.75 4.27
C ASP A 80 19.06 -5.75 5.41
N ILE A 81 18.90 -6.25 6.63
CA ILE A 81 18.91 -5.50 7.87
C ILE A 81 19.74 -6.26 8.87
N GLU A 82 20.82 -5.68 9.34
CA GLU A 82 21.66 -6.23 10.40
C GLU A 82 21.46 -5.45 11.70
N TYR A 83 21.48 -6.12 12.84
CA TYR A 83 21.47 -5.50 14.16
C TYR A 83 22.78 -5.79 14.88
N GLY A 84 23.44 -4.74 15.37
CA GLY A 84 24.67 -4.85 16.12
C GLY A 84 24.98 -3.55 16.87
N ASN A 85 25.64 -3.66 18.02
CA ASN A 85 26.07 -2.52 18.83
C ASN A 85 24.96 -1.52 19.20
N GLY A 86 23.70 -2.02 19.31
CA GLY A 86 22.56 -1.16 19.68
C GLY A 86 21.94 -0.37 18.54
N THR A 87 22.39 -0.56 17.30
CA THR A 87 21.87 0.09 16.09
C THR A 87 21.56 -0.94 15.01
N TYR A 88 20.82 -0.49 13.98
CA TYR A 88 20.55 -1.25 12.78
C TYR A 88 21.35 -0.69 11.60
N ILE A 89 21.88 -1.57 10.78
CA ILE A 89 22.43 -1.25 9.46
C ILE A 89 21.43 -1.73 8.41
N VAL A 90 20.87 -0.80 7.65
CA VAL A 90 19.96 -1.08 6.54
C VAL A 90 20.75 -1.07 5.25
N LYS A 91 20.87 -2.22 4.60
CA LYS A 91 21.59 -2.40 3.33
C LYS A 91 20.63 -2.30 2.16
N THR A 92 20.94 -1.44 1.23
CA THR A 92 20.19 -1.28 -0.01
C THR A 92 21.02 -1.71 -1.21
N VAL A 93 20.44 -1.67 -2.40
CA VAL A 93 21.18 -1.97 -3.64
C VAL A 93 22.37 -1.00 -3.81
N ASN A 94 22.22 0.26 -3.42
CA ASN A 94 23.20 1.30 -3.72
C ASN A 94 23.98 1.83 -2.50
N SER A 95 23.52 1.56 -1.28
CA SER A 95 24.07 2.21 -0.07
C SER A 95 23.77 1.41 1.20
N GLU A 96 24.42 1.83 2.28
CA GLU A 96 24.14 1.36 3.65
C GLU A 96 23.81 2.56 4.55
N TYR A 97 22.86 2.36 5.46
CA TYR A 97 22.40 3.41 6.38
C TYR A 97 22.29 2.88 7.79
N GLU A 98 22.78 3.66 8.75
CA GLU A 98 22.70 3.33 10.18
C GLU A 98 21.54 4.07 10.85
N THR A 99 20.79 3.35 11.70
CA THR A 99 19.64 3.88 12.43
C THR A 99 19.45 3.23 13.79
N LYS A 100 18.80 3.97 14.71
CA LYS A 100 18.40 3.46 16.02
C LYS A 100 17.16 2.56 15.96
N THR A 101 16.21 2.86 15.07
CA THR A 101 14.94 2.16 14.96
C THR A 101 14.52 1.97 13.51
N ILE A 102 13.65 0.97 13.26
CA ILE A 102 13.13 0.67 11.93
C ILE A 102 11.60 0.56 11.99
N ILE A 103 10.93 1.11 10.98
CA ILE A 103 9.52 0.87 10.71
C ILE A 103 9.40 0.13 9.38
N LEU A 104 8.78 -1.05 9.41
CA LEU A 104 8.47 -1.82 8.21
C LEU A 104 7.09 -1.41 7.68
N ALA A 105 7.08 -0.72 6.54
CA ALA A 105 5.88 -0.26 5.84
C ALA A 105 5.85 -0.76 4.39
N THR A 106 6.32 -1.98 4.18
CA THR A 106 6.56 -2.59 2.86
C THR A 106 5.29 -2.91 2.07
N GLY A 107 4.13 -2.81 2.74
CA GLY A 107 2.85 -3.14 2.12
C GLY A 107 2.69 -4.64 1.89
N LYS A 108 1.74 -4.98 1.03
CA LYS A 108 1.43 -6.38 0.67
C LYS A 108 1.53 -6.54 -0.85
N SER A 109 2.34 -7.47 -1.29
CA SER A 109 2.31 -7.94 -2.68
C SER A 109 1.15 -8.92 -2.86
N ARG A 110 0.45 -8.82 -3.98
CA ARG A 110 -0.58 -9.79 -4.36
C ARG A 110 0.03 -10.85 -5.27
N LYS A 111 -0.28 -12.09 -5.01
CA LYS A 111 -0.01 -13.17 -5.97
C LYS A 111 -1.05 -13.08 -7.09
N SER A 112 -0.62 -13.34 -8.33
CA SER A 112 -1.56 -13.49 -9.44
C SER A 112 -2.43 -14.73 -9.20
N SER A 113 -3.69 -14.63 -9.56
CA SER A 113 -4.61 -15.77 -9.56
C SER A 113 -4.36 -16.73 -10.73
N ASN A 114 -3.53 -16.33 -11.69
CA ASN A 114 -3.28 -17.02 -12.97
C ASN A 114 -4.52 -17.20 -13.84
N ILE A 115 -5.57 -16.42 -13.60
CA ILE A 115 -6.78 -16.42 -14.44
C ILE A 115 -6.47 -15.70 -15.74
N VAL A 116 -6.91 -16.29 -16.84
CA VAL A 116 -6.75 -15.68 -18.17
C VAL A 116 -7.50 -14.34 -18.21
N GLY A 117 -6.81 -13.29 -18.62
CA GLY A 117 -7.38 -11.93 -18.68
C GLY A 117 -7.26 -11.13 -17.38
N GLU A 118 -6.71 -11.70 -16.28
CA GLU A 118 -6.60 -11.01 -14.99
C GLU A 118 -6.04 -9.58 -15.12
N LYS A 119 -4.90 -9.43 -15.78
CA LYS A 119 -4.25 -8.12 -15.97
C LYS A 119 -5.07 -7.14 -16.83
N GLU A 120 -5.79 -7.65 -17.81
CA GLU A 120 -6.61 -6.85 -18.72
C GLU A 120 -7.83 -6.27 -18.00
N PHE A 121 -8.46 -7.09 -17.14
CA PHE A 121 -9.69 -6.74 -16.43
C PHE A 121 -9.45 -6.19 -15.02
N GLU A 122 -8.21 -6.09 -14.54
CA GLU A 122 -7.90 -5.44 -13.26
C GLU A 122 -8.40 -3.99 -13.26
N GLY A 123 -9.31 -3.67 -12.34
CA GLY A 123 -10.01 -2.38 -12.27
C GLY A 123 -11.03 -2.14 -13.39
N LYS A 124 -11.41 -3.20 -14.15
CA LYS A 124 -12.46 -3.18 -15.18
C LYS A 124 -13.45 -4.35 -15.00
N GLY A 125 -13.56 -4.88 -13.80
CA GLY A 125 -14.41 -6.03 -13.46
C GLY A 125 -13.71 -7.01 -12.51
N ILE A 126 -12.40 -7.03 -12.45
CA ILE A 126 -11.63 -7.76 -11.44
C ILE A 126 -11.14 -6.77 -10.37
N SER A 127 -11.46 -7.09 -9.13
CA SER A 127 -11.02 -6.37 -7.92
C SER A 127 -10.46 -7.37 -6.90
N TYR A 128 -9.68 -6.87 -5.97
CA TYR A 128 -9.09 -7.64 -4.88
C TYR A 128 -9.51 -7.12 -3.49
N CYS A 129 -10.51 -6.25 -3.43
CA CYS A 129 -10.97 -5.65 -2.20
C CYS A 129 -12.48 -5.38 -2.29
N ALA A 130 -13.28 -6.19 -1.62
CA ALA A 130 -14.74 -6.03 -1.63
C ALA A 130 -15.19 -4.69 -1.02
N ILE A 131 -14.56 -4.26 0.07
CA ILE A 131 -14.87 -2.98 0.74
C ILE A 131 -14.51 -1.78 -0.14
N CYS A 132 -13.40 -1.88 -0.91
CA CYS A 132 -12.95 -0.77 -1.74
C CYS A 132 -13.84 -0.56 -2.98
N ASP A 133 -14.18 -1.66 -3.66
CA ASP A 133 -14.74 -1.62 -5.01
C ASP A 133 -16.14 -2.22 -5.10
N GLY A 134 -16.61 -2.90 -4.04
CA GLY A 134 -17.90 -3.61 -4.05
C GLY A 134 -19.07 -2.72 -4.43
N PHE A 135 -19.05 -1.46 -4.02
CA PHE A 135 -20.10 -0.49 -4.33
C PHE A 135 -20.36 -0.33 -5.85
N PHE A 136 -19.32 -0.43 -6.67
CA PHE A 136 -19.44 -0.33 -8.13
C PHE A 136 -20.17 -1.53 -8.76
N PHE A 137 -20.38 -2.61 -8.00
CA PHE A 137 -21.02 -3.85 -8.45
C PHE A 137 -22.41 -4.06 -7.86
N LYS A 138 -23.05 -3.00 -7.36
CA LYS A 138 -24.40 -3.04 -6.81
C LYS A 138 -25.39 -3.68 -7.80
N ASN A 139 -26.13 -4.70 -7.31
CA ASN A 139 -27.12 -5.48 -8.07
C ASN A 139 -26.55 -6.30 -9.26
N LYS A 140 -25.21 -6.43 -9.39
CA LYS A 140 -24.57 -7.24 -10.43
C LYS A 140 -24.30 -8.66 -9.95
N ASN A 141 -24.09 -9.57 -10.89
CA ASN A 141 -23.56 -10.91 -10.58
C ASN A 141 -22.07 -10.75 -10.24
N VAL A 142 -21.67 -11.23 -9.07
CA VAL A 142 -20.29 -11.14 -8.59
C VAL A 142 -19.77 -12.53 -8.26
N ALA A 143 -18.55 -12.85 -8.71
CA ALA A 143 -17.83 -14.06 -8.38
C ALA A 143 -16.68 -13.74 -7.43
N VAL A 144 -16.58 -14.46 -6.31
CA VAL A 144 -15.41 -14.49 -5.45
C VAL A 144 -14.59 -15.72 -5.83
N ILE A 145 -13.33 -15.52 -6.21
CA ILE A 145 -12.42 -16.60 -6.56
C ILE A 145 -11.40 -16.74 -5.46
N GLY A 146 -11.41 -17.85 -4.77
CA GLY A 146 -10.52 -18.09 -3.63
C GLY A 146 -11.07 -19.14 -2.67
N SER A 147 -10.27 -19.52 -1.70
CA SER A 147 -10.62 -20.52 -0.68
C SER A 147 -10.31 -20.01 0.73
N GLY A 148 -10.94 -20.67 1.72
CA GLY A 148 -10.74 -20.37 3.14
C GLY A 148 -11.49 -19.14 3.64
N GLU A 149 -11.20 -18.76 4.89
CA GLU A 149 -11.94 -17.72 5.63
C GLU A 149 -11.93 -16.35 4.94
N TYR A 150 -10.85 -16.01 4.28
CA TYR A 150 -10.77 -14.70 3.59
C TYR A 150 -11.76 -14.61 2.42
N ALA A 151 -11.91 -15.68 1.63
CA ALA A 151 -12.87 -15.68 0.52
C ALA A 151 -14.32 -15.62 1.04
N LEU A 152 -14.62 -16.31 2.13
CA LEU A 152 -15.92 -16.24 2.80
C LEU A 152 -16.21 -14.82 3.32
N HIS A 153 -15.25 -14.20 3.98
CA HIS A 153 -15.39 -12.84 4.49
C HIS A 153 -15.66 -11.82 3.36
N GLU A 154 -14.88 -11.88 2.26
CA GLU A 154 -15.11 -11.00 1.11
C GLU A 154 -16.49 -11.23 0.47
N ALA A 155 -16.96 -12.49 0.43
CA ALA A 155 -18.29 -12.80 -0.06
C ALA A 155 -19.40 -12.26 0.85
N GLU A 156 -19.24 -12.32 2.16
CA GLU A 156 -20.17 -11.73 3.14
C GLU A 156 -20.25 -10.21 2.99
N VAL A 157 -19.10 -9.53 2.83
CA VAL A 157 -19.07 -8.10 2.56
C VAL A 157 -19.83 -7.74 1.28
N LEU A 158 -19.64 -8.52 0.20
CA LEU A 158 -20.32 -8.32 -1.08
C LEU A 158 -21.82 -8.55 -1.00
N ARG A 159 -22.30 -9.42 -0.12
CA ARG A 159 -23.75 -9.65 0.09
C ARG A 159 -24.49 -8.41 0.58
N ASN A 160 -23.81 -7.45 1.20
CA ASN A 160 -24.39 -6.16 1.54
C ASN A 160 -24.64 -5.26 0.32
N VAL A 161 -24.06 -5.63 -0.82
CA VAL A 161 -24.09 -4.83 -2.07
C VAL A 161 -24.97 -5.51 -3.13
N THR A 162 -24.95 -6.86 -3.18
CA THR A 162 -25.73 -7.66 -4.13
C THR A 162 -26.06 -9.04 -3.57
N ASP A 163 -27.28 -9.53 -3.89
CA ASP A 163 -27.72 -10.90 -3.53
C ASP A 163 -27.14 -11.98 -4.46
N LYS A 164 -26.41 -11.57 -5.51
CA LYS A 164 -25.93 -12.45 -6.59
C LYS A 164 -24.43 -12.71 -6.45
N VAL A 165 -24.02 -13.32 -5.32
CA VAL A 165 -22.63 -13.66 -5.04
C VAL A 165 -22.41 -15.15 -5.18
N SER A 166 -21.41 -15.56 -5.96
CA SER A 166 -20.97 -16.96 -6.12
C SER A 166 -19.51 -17.08 -5.70
N ILE A 167 -19.15 -18.19 -5.04
CA ILE A 167 -17.76 -18.49 -4.65
C ILE A 167 -17.25 -19.64 -5.52
N PHE A 168 -16.06 -19.47 -6.06
CA PHE A 168 -15.32 -20.47 -6.83
C PHE A 168 -13.99 -20.77 -6.14
N THR A 169 -13.76 -22.04 -5.81
CA THR A 169 -12.58 -22.51 -5.09
C THR A 169 -11.67 -23.36 -5.97
#